data_0a29502fb68d9de2eeec6775bccb0112
#
_entry.id   0a29502fb68d9de2eeec6775bccb0112
#
_cell.length_a   1.000
_cell.length_b   1.000
_cell.length_c   1.000
_cell.angle_alpha   90.00
_cell.angle_beta   90.00
_cell.angle_gamma   90.00
#
_symmetry.space_group_name_H-M   'P 1'
#
loop_
_entity.id
_entity.type
_entity.pdbx_description
1 polymer ?
#
loop_
_entity_poly.entity_id
_entity_poly.type
_entity_poly.pdbx_seq_one_letter_code
_entity_poly.pdbx_strand_id
1 'polypeptide(L)'
;MEIKDSHTLSKAIEEIAPFYVGWALTDKVGDIRRMAQARFRSLMYKEFDIPKRSGGTRRITAPTGKLKDIQKCISAIVAPYYMIPECVHGFAEGKSVATNARSHTGMNYVLNIDLKDFFPTITYTRVMKSLQKLGFNEEVSDIIARLCTIPMWDGQKQMFSNALPQGSPASPLLSNIVCTSLDQRLSALAKRYGVTYSRYADDMTFSSNHSVYSRDGLFFKELEDIVRSSGFKINEKKTRLQKKGSRQEVTGLIVGEKVNTYRQFTKNLRAAVFHAETNGCTPHEFNIIMGRVSYMAMVKGTDAPVVKRFRAIMSKVYIENK
;
A
#
# COMPACT_ATOMS: atom_id res chain seq x y z
N MET A 1 -5.66 -20.51 -17.69
CA MET A 1 -4.48 -21.39 -17.88
C MET A 1 -4.01 -21.84 -16.50
N GLU A 2 -3.77 -23.13 -16.29
CA GLU A 2 -3.23 -23.64 -15.04
C GLU A 2 -1.71 -23.45 -15.02
N ILE A 3 -1.16 -22.73 -14.04
CA ILE A 3 0.27 -22.42 -13.96
C ILE A 3 0.95 -23.47 -13.10
N LYS A 4 1.63 -24.44 -13.77
CA LYS A 4 2.22 -25.62 -13.13
C LYS A 4 3.74 -25.62 -13.05
N ASP A 5 4.41 -24.80 -13.87
CA ASP A 5 5.87 -24.77 -13.98
C ASP A 5 6.35 -23.43 -14.55
N SER A 6 7.65 -23.29 -14.70
CA SER A 6 8.27 -22.08 -15.26
C SER A 6 7.86 -21.81 -16.71
N HIS A 7 7.55 -22.85 -17.48
CA HIS A 7 7.12 -22.70 -18.88
C HIS A 7 5.73 -22.09 -18.95
N THR A 8 4.78 -22.64 -18.21
CA THR A 8 3.40 -22.12 -18.15
C THR A 8 3.33 -20.74 -17.51
N LEU A 9 4.17 -20.45 -16.50
CA LEU A 9 4.30 -19.09 -15.94
C LEU A 9 4.80 -18.09 -16.98
N SER A 10 5.84 -18.46 -17.77
CA SER A 10 6.32 -17.57 -18.83
C SER A 10 5.29 -17.32 -19.90
N LYS A 11 4.61 -18.36 -20.33
CA LYS A 11 3.53 -18.23 -21.32
C LYS A 11 2.41 -17.34 -20.81
N ALA A 12 2.01 -17.47 -19.55
CA ALA A 12 1.05 -16.57 -18.92
C ALA A 12 1.53 -15.11 -18.89
N ILE A 13 2.83 -14.88 -18.63
CA ILE A 13 3.42 -13.55 -18.66
C ILE A 13 3.39 -12.97 -20.09
N GLU A 14 3.76 -13.76 -21.09
CA GLU A 14 3.73 -13.34 -22.50
C GLU A 14 2.32 -12.97 -22.96
N GLU A 15 1.32 -13.78 -22.61
CA GLU A 15 -0.08 -13.56 -22.97
C GLU A 15 -0.68 -12.27 -22.36
N ILE A 16 -0.34 -11.96 -21.13
CA ILE A 16 -0.92 -10.77 -20.46
C ILE A 16 -0.09 -9.48 -20.63
N ALA A 17 1.17 -9.58 -21.02
CA ALA A 17 2.08 -8.43 -21.14
C ALA A 17 1.52 -7.29 -21.99
N PRO A 18 0.93 -7.50 -23.19
CA PRO A 18 0.38 -6.42 -23.98
C PRO A 18 -0.66 -5.58 -23.23
N PHE A 19 -1.44 -6.18 -22.34
CA PHE A 19 -2.49 -5.51 -21.59
C PHE A 19 -1.98 -4.72 -20.37
N TYR A 20 -0.88 -5.19 -19.74
CA TYR A 20 -0.37 -4.61 -18.48
C TYR A 20 0.84 -3.71 -18.65
N VAL A 21 1.63 -3.90 -19.72
CA VAL A 21 2.84 -3.12 -19.97
C VAL A 21 2.83 -2.40 -21.31
N GLY A 22 1.86 -2.67 -22.18
CA GLY A 22 1.64 -1.96 -23.43
C GLY A 22 2.46 -2.48 -24.62
N TRP A 23 3.27 -3.54 -24.45
CA TRP A 23 4.03 -4.22 -25.50
C TRP A 23 4.21 -5.70 -25.21
N ALA A 24 4.48 -6.49 -26.25
CA ALA A 24 4.76 -7.90 -26.11
C ALA A 24 6.13 -8.13 -25.44
N LEU A 25 6.17 -8.99 -24.44
CA LEU A 25 7.41 -9.50 -23.88
C LEU A 25 7.83 -10.71 -24.73
N THR A 26 8.54 -10.46 -25.83
CA THR A 26 8.83 -11.46 -26.88
C THR A 26 9.99 -12.40 -26.56
N ASP A 27 10.57 -12.33 -25.38
CA ASP A 27 11.74 -13.14 -25.04
C ASP A 27 11.40 -14.46 -24.37
N LYS A 28 12.04 -15.48 -24.86
CA LYS A 28 11.88 -16.87 -24.49
C LYS A 28 11.99 -17.14 -22.98
N VAL A 29 11.17 -18.03 -22.51
CA VAL A 29 11.05 -18.61 -21.16
C VAL A 29 12.37 -18.93 -20.45
N GLY A 30 13.44 -19.26 -21.18
CA GLY A 30 14.77 -19.46 -20.61
C GLY A 30 15.29 -18.31 -19.77
N ASP A 31 14.77 -17.10 -19.99
CA ASP A 31 15.19 -15.90 -19.31
C ASP A 31 14.58 -15.74 -17.90
N ILE A 32 13.37 -16.26 -17.65
CA ILE A 32 12.75 -16.13 -16.30
C ILE A 32 13.57 -16.87 -15.25
N ARG A 33 13.96 -18.13 -15.52
CA ARG A 33 14.83 -18.88 -14.62
C ARG A 33 16.20 -18.22 -14.47
N ARG A 34 16.77 -17.68 -15.55
CA ARG A 34 18.05 -16.96 -15.53
C ARG A 34 17.94 -15.66 -14.73
N MET A 35 16.87 -14.86 -14.95
CA MET A 35 16.63 -13.64 -14.19
C MET A 35 16.33 -13.90 -12.70
N ALA A 36 15.79 -15.07 -12.35
CA ALA A 36 15.61 -15.48 -10.97
C ALA A 36 16.92 -15.75 -10.22
N GLN A 37 18.06 -15.93 -10.95
CA GLN A 37 19.38 -16.08 -10.31
C GLN A 37 19.87 -14.77 -9.68
N ALA A 38 20.43 -14.85 -8.48
CA ALA A 38 20.81 -13.67 -7.67
C ALA A 38 21.74 -12.68 -8.41
N ARG A 39 22.74 -13.19 -9.16
CA ARG A 39 23.72 -12.38 -9.87
C ARG A 39 23.15 -11.47 -10.95
N PHE A 40 22.00 -11.84 -11.56
CA PHE A 40 21.35 -11.03 -12.59
C PHE A 40 20.35 -10.05 -11.98
N ARG A 41 19.73 -10.42 -10.85
CA ARG A 41 18.70 -9.58 -10.21
C ARG A 41 19.24 -8.25 -9.69
N SER A 42 20.41 -8.27 -9.03
CA SER A 42 21.01 -7.05 -8.47
C SER A 42 21.28 -5.99 -9.53
N LEU A 43 21.63 -6.39 -10.76
CA LEU A 43 21.87 -5.47 -11.89
C LEU A 43 20.61 -4.87 -12.47
N MET A 44 19.43 -5.40 -12.13
CA MET A 44 18.13 -4.97 -12.66
C MET A 44 17.37 -4.03 -11.74
N TYR A 45 18.00 -3.53 -10.68
CA TYR A 45 17.40 -2.58 -9.75
C TYR A 45 18.16 -1.26 -9.75
N LYS A 46 17.41 -0.16 -9.63
CA LYS A 46 17.94 1.17 -9.39
C LYS A 46 17.60 1.60 -7.96
N GLU A 47 18.60 2.07 -7.23
CA GLU A 47 18.41 2.64 -5.89
C GLU A 47 18.46 4.16 -5.94
N PHE A 48 17.55 4.80 -5.19
CA PHE A 48 17.53 6.23 -4.99
C PHE A 48 16.80 6.58 -3.69
N ASP A 49 17.13 7.74 -3.14
CA ASP A 49 16.52 8.21 -1.91
C ASP A 49 15.46 9.26 -2.19
N ILE A 50 14.31 9.17 -1.48
CA ILE A 50 13.26 10.18 -1.49
C ILE A 50 13.11 10.78 -0.08
N PRO A 51 12.86 12.10 0.06
CA PRO A 51 12.67 12.74 1.36
C PRO A 51 11.36 12.25 2.01
N LYS A 52 11.39 11.97 3.32
CA LYS A 52 10.19 11.71 4.13
C LYS A 52 9.59 13.02 4.63
N ARG A 53 8.27 13.09 4.73
CA ARG A 53 7.58 14.25 5.34
C ARG A 53 7.95 14.49 6.80
N SER A 54 8.35 13.44 7.52
CA SER A 54 8.78 13.48 8.92
C SER A 54 10.27 13.80 9.09
N GLY A 55 10.98 14.14 8.03
CA GLY A 55 12.45 14.29 8.01
C GLY A 55 13.17 12.97 7.71
N GLY A 56 14.43 13.08 7.24
CA GLY A 56 15.23 11.95 6.77
C GLY A 56 14.84 11.46 5.37
N THR A 57 15.45 10.36 4.95
CA THR A 57 15.28 9.78 3.61
C THR A 57 14.62 8.39 3.68
N ARG A 58 14.06 7.99 2.55
CA ARG A 58 13.54 6.65 2.32
C ARG A 58 14.23 6.09 1.09
N ARG A 59 14.99 5.01 1.26
CA ARG A 59 15.62 4.31 0.15
C ARG A 59 14.57 3.55 -0.64
N ILE A 60 14.53 3.81 -1.94
CA ILE A 60 13.70 3.09 -2.92
C ILE A 60 14.62 2.21 -3.73
N THR A 61 14.26 0.94 -3.85
CA THR A 61 14.95 -0.04 -4.70
C THR A 61 13.94 -0.55 -5.72
N ALA A 62 13.95 0.08 -6.89
CA ALA A 62 12.97 -0.16 -7.93
C ALA A 62 13.53 -1.04 -9.05
N PRO A 63 12.81 -2.07 -9.51
CA PRO A 63 13.23 -2.84 -10.68
C PRO A 63 13.16 -1.97 -11.94
N THR A 64 14.04 -2.26 -12.90
CA THR A 64 14.13 -1.55 -14.17
C THR A 64 13.86 -2.48 -15.35
N GLY A 65 13.54 -1.90 -16.51
CA GLY A 65 13.37 -2.63 -17.77
C GLY A 65 12.47 -3.85 -17.65
N LYS A 66 12.89 -4.94 -18.27
CA LYS A 66 12.16 -6.21 -18.38
C LYS A 66 11.72 -6.78 -17.01
N LEU A 67 12.54 -6.68 -15.97
CA LEU A 67 12.16 -7.19 -14.64
C LEU A 67 10.96 -6.44 -14.05
N LYS A 68 10.91 -5.12 -14.25
CA LYS A 68 9.77 -4.31 -13.81
C LYS A 68 8.47 -4.75 -14.48
N ASP A 69 8.55 -5.04 -15.78
CA ASP A 69 7.39 -5.46 -16.57
C ASP A 69 6.94 -6.89 -16.20
N ILE A 70 7.88 -7.80 -16.01
CA ILE A 70 7.59 -9.14 -15.49
C ILE A 70 6.92 -9.07 -14.12
N GLN A 71 7.38 -8.22 -13.22
CA GLN A 71 6.76 -8.06 -11.89
C GLN A 71 5.34 -7.48 -11.94
N LYS A 72 5.04 -6.60 -12.91
CA LYS A 72 3.66 -6.15 -13.16
C LYS A 72 2.77 -7.30 -13.63
N CYS A 73 3.27 -8.11 -14.58
CA CYS A 73 2.56 -9.30 -15.06
C CYS A 73 2.34 -10.33 -13.94
N ILE A 74 3.37 -10.59 -13.11
CA ILE A 74 3.25 -11.46 -11.94
C ILE A 74 2.13 -10.97 -11.01
N SER A 75 2.06 -9.67 -10.74
CA SER A 75 0.98 -9.11 -9.92
C SER A 75 -0.40 -9.37 -10.52
N ALA A 76 -0.55 -9.19 -11.83
CA ALA A 76 -1.81 -9.45 -12.53
C ALA A 76 -2.19 -10.94 -12.54
N ILE A 77 -1.20 -11.83 -12.68
CA ILE A 77 -1.40 -13.28 -12.63
C ILE A 77 -1.82 -13.75 -11.24
N VAL A 78 -1.21 -13.20 -10.19
CA VAL A 78 -1.42 -13.65 -8.81
C VAL A 78 -2.68 -13.02 -8.19
N ALA A 79 -3.04 -11.80 -8.58
CA ALA A 79 -4.16 -11.07 -7.98
C ALA A 79 -5.49 -11.84 -7.96
N PRO A 80 -5.91 -12.57 -9.02
CA PRO A 80 -7.18 -13.33 -9.02
C PRO A 80 -7.24 -14.47 -7.99
N TYR A 81 -6.10 -14.95 -7.50
CA TYR A 81 -6.03 -16.01 -6.48
C TYR A 81 -6.09 -15.47 -5.05
N TYR A 82 -6.03 -14.14 -4.88
CA TYR A 82 -6.04 -13.50 -3.56
C TYR A 82 -7.38 -12.83 -3.28
N MET A 83 -8.14 -13.40 -2.36
CA MET A 83 -9.35 -12.76 -1.85
C MET A 83 -8.96 -11.69 -0.84
N ILE A 84 -9.21 -10.42 -1.18
CA ILE A 84 -8.85 -9.26 -0.34
C ILE A 84 -9.74 -9.25 0.91
N PRO A 85 -9.19 -9.35 2.14
CA PRO A 85 -9.98 -9.25 3.37
C PRO A 85 -10.64 -7.87 3.50
N GLU A 86 -11.79 -7.81 4.16
CA GLU A 86 -12.54 -6.56 4.34
C GLU A 86 -11.72 -5.49 5.08
N CYS A 87 -10.93 -5.89 6.06
CA CYS A 87 -10.07 -5.01 6.85
C CYS A 87 -8.88 -4.42 6.08
N VAL A 88 -8.52 -4.95 4.90
CA VAL A 88 -7.38 -4.49 4.10
C VAL A 88 -7.81 -3.39 3.15
N HIS A 89 -7.20 -2.21 3.26
CA HIS A 89 -7.50 -1.03 2.43
C HIS A 89 -6.30 -0.53 1.62
N GLY A 90 -5.07 -0.80 2.04
CA GLY A 90 -3.87 -0.46 1.29
C GLY A 90 -3.60 -1.49 0.19
N PHE A 91 -3.26 -1.01 -1.01
CA PHE A 91 -2.94 -1.88 -2.15
C PHE A 91 -4.08 -2.85 -2.53
N ALA A 92 -5.31 -2.47 -2.27
CA ALA A 92 -6.52 -3.25 -2.50
C ALA A 92 -7.38 -2.55 -3.55
N GLU A 93 -7.81 -3.29 -4.56
CA GLU A 93 -8.66 -2.77 -5.62
C GLU A 93 -9.99 -2.24 -5.04
N GLY A 94 -10.49 -1.12 -5.56
CA GLY A 94 -11.71 -0.47 -5.09
C GLY A 94 -11.61 0.19 -3.71
N LYS A 95 -10.44 0.11 -3.03
CA LYS A 95 -10.22 0.70 -1.71
C LYS A 95 -9.20 1.86 -1.76
N SER A 96 -9.19 2.69 -0.71
CA SER A 96 -8.38 3.90 -0.65
C SER A 96 -8.13 4.34 0.78
N VAL A 97 -7.31 5.38 0.98
CA VAL A 97 -7.16 6.04 2.28
C VAL A 97 -8.50 6.54 2.85
N ALA A 98 -9.45 6.92 1.96
CA ALA A 98 -10.77 7.38 2.39
C ALA A 98 -11.66 6.23 2.85
N THR A 99 -11.63 5.07 2.20
CA THR A 99 -12.37 3.88 2.66
C THR A 99 -11.84 3.40 3.99
N ASN A 100 -10.51 3.41 4.18
CA ASN A 100 -9.87 3.08 5.45
C ASN A 100 -10.32 4.02 6.58
N ALA A 101 -10.25 5.33 6.34
CA ALA A 101 -10.64 6.33 7.32
C ALA A 101 -12.14 6.26 7.68
N ARG A 102 -13.02 5.93 6.73
CA ARG A 102 -14.46 5.80 6.98
C ARG A 102 -14.80 4.71 7.98
N SER A 103 -14.03 3.63 8.05
CA SER A 103 -14.23 2.55 9.01
C SER A 103 -14.06 2.99 10.47
N HIS A 104 -13.43 4.15 10.71
CA HIS A 104 -13.08 4.66 12.03
C HIS A 104 -13.76 5.98 12.40
N THR A 105 -14.82 6.36 11.69
CA THR A 105 -15.59 7.59 12.00
C THR A 105 -16.48 7.41 13.22
N GLY A 106 -16.69 8.50 13.98
CA GLY A 106 -17.61 8.53 15.13
C GLY A 106 -17.07 7.82 16.38
N MET A 107 -15.82 7.38 16.39
CA MET A 107 -15.25 6.62 17.50
C MET A 107 -14.61 7.51 18.57
N ASN A 108 -14.75 7.10 19.83
CA ASN A 108 -14.14 7.82 20.96
C ASN A 108 -12.63 7.63 21.06
N TYR A 109 -12.13 6.48 20.60
CA TYR A 109 -10.72 6.11 20.64
C TYR A 109 -10.27 5.60 19.27
N VAL A 110 -9.11 6.08 18.82
CA VAL A 110 -8.45 5.62 17.59
C VAL A 110 -6.99 5.34 17.93
N LEU A 111 -6.58 4.08 17.83
CA LEU A 111 -5.21 3.61 18.01
C LEU A 111 -4.58 3.36 16.64
N ASN A 112 -3.52 4.08 16.31
CA ASN A 112 -2.71 3.84 15.12
C ASN A 112 -1.41 3.13 15.50
N ILE A 113 -1.07 2.10 14.75
CA ILE A 113 0.14 1.29 14.91
C ILE A 113 0.81 1.14 13.55
N ASP A 114 2.11 1.40 13.49
CA ASP A 114 2.93 1.25 12.29
C ASP A 114 3.83 0.02 12.45
N LEU A 115 3.97 -0.79 11.41
CA LEU A 115 4.88 -1.94 11.40
C LEU A 115 6.28 -1.48 10.97
N LYS A 116 7.26 -1.76 11.83
CA LYS A 116 8.66 -1.39 11.56
C LYS A 116 9.22 -2.21 10.39
N ASP A 117 9.92 -1.52 9.46
CA ASP A 117 10.63 -2.14 8.34
C ASP A 117 9.77 -3.16 7.56
N PHE A 118 8.52 -2.76 7.24
CA PHE A 118 7.48 -3.64 6.73
C PHE A 118 7.94 -4.50 5.54
N PHE A 119 8.31 -3.90 4.41
CA PHE A 119 8.76 -4.65 3.23
C PHE A 119 10.03 -5.48 3.49
N PRO A 120 11.10 -4.95 4.11
CA PRO A 120 12.28 -5.74 4.45
C PRO A 120 12.02 -6.94 5.35
N THR A 121 10.96 -6.90 6.16
CA THR A 121 10.57 -8.03 7.03
C THR A 121 9.90 -9.16 6.26
N ILE A 122 9.40 -8.89 5.05
CA ILE A 122 8.73 -9.88 4.21
C ILE A 122 9.77 -10.59 3.34
N THR A 123 10.32 -11.68 3.88
CA THR A 123 11.40 -12.44 3.25
C THR A 123 10.91 -13.32 2.09
N TYR A 124 11.85 -13.73 1.24
CA TYR A 124 11.65 -14.73 0.19
C TYR A 124 10.85 -15.96 0.69
N THR A 125 11.25 -16.54 1.82
CA THR A 125 10.57 -17.72 2.38
C THR A 125 9.12 -17.45 2.75
N ARG A 126 8.82 -16.25 3.26
CA ARG A 126 7.45 -15.85 3.59
C ARG A 126 6.61 -15.69 2.33
N VAL A 127 7.16 -15.07 1.28
CA VAL A 127 6.49 -14.93 -0.02
C VAL A 127 6.21 -16.30 -0.61
N MET A 128 7.23 -17.16 -0.73
CA MET A 128 7.11 -18.52 -1.29
C MET A 128 6.01 -19.32 -0.57
N LYS A 129 6.08 -19.41 0.77
CA LYS A 129 5.07 -20.14 1.56
C LYS A 129 3.66 -19.55 1.44
N SER A 130 3.53 -18.24 1.26
CA SER A 130 2.23 -17.61 1.09
C SER A 130 1.63 -17.85 -0.29
N LEU A 131 2.45 -17.92 -1.34
CA LEU A 131 2.03 -18.34 -2.69
C LEU A 131 1.59 -19.80 -2.71
N GLN A 132 2.32 -20.69 -2.02
CA GLN A 132 1.90 -22.09 -1.87
C GLN A 132 0.53 -22.23 -1.19
N LYS A 133 0.24 -21.40 -0.19
CA LYS A 133 -1.09 -21.36 0.44
C LYS A 133 -2.21 -20.88 -0.49
N LEU A 134 -1.89 -20.11 -1.51
CA LEU A 134 -2.83 -19.73 -2.58
C LEU A 134 -3.03 -20.81 -3.65
N GLY A 135 -2.31 -21.94 -3.55
CA GLY A 135 -2.42 -23.06 -4.48
C GLY A 135 -1.32 -23.13 -5.55
N PHE A 136 -0.35 -22.21 -5.56
CA PHE A 136 0.81 -22.33 -6.45
C PHE A 136 1.74 -23.42 -5.94
N ASN A 137 2.27 -24.25 -6.86
CA ASN A 137 3.24 -25.28 -6.49
C ASN A 137 4.60 -24.68 -6.09
N GLU A 138 5.51 -25.53 -5.66
CA GLU A 138 6.82 -25.11 -5.15
C GLU A 138 7.67 -24.42 -6.23
N GLU A 139 7.75 -24.95 -7.45
CA GLU A 139 8.55 -24.38 -8.53
C GLU A 139 8.10 -22.97 -8.90
N VAL A 140 6.80 -22.78 -9.11
CA VAL A 140 6.23 -21.46 -9.48
C VAL A 140 6.39 -20.48 -8.34
N SER A 141 6.13 -20.92 -7.10
CA SER A 141 6.28 -20.10 -5.91
C SER A 141 7.73 -19.66 -5.69
N ASP A 142 8.70 -20.54 -5.92
CA ASP A 142 10.14 -20.24 -5.84
C ASP A 142 10.54 -19.20 -6.88
N ILE A 143 10.14 -19.39 -8.14
CA ILE A 143 10.48 -18.46 -9.23
C ILE A 143 9.88 -17.08 -8.98
N ILE A 144 8.59 -16.99 -8.63
CA ILE A 144 7.94 -15.71 -8.32
C ILE A 144 8.62 -15.03 -7.14
N ALA A 145 8.88 -15.76 -6.05
CA ALA A 145 9.52 -15.20 -4.87
C ALA A 145 10.95 -14.70 -5.19
N ARG A 146 11.72 -15.43 -6.02
CA ARG A 146 13.05 -14.95 -6.47
C ARG A 146 12.97 -13.71 -7.33
N LEU A 147 12.05 -13.64 -8.28
CA LEU A 147 11.89 -12.47 -9.15
C LEU A 147 11.43 -11.22 -8.41
N CYS A 148 10.76 -11.37 -7.28
CA CYS A 148 10.15 -10.26 -6.52
C CYS A 148 10.94 -9.87 -5.26
N THR A 149 11.99 -10.62 -4.86
CA THR A 149 12.81 -10.32 -3.69
C THR A 149 14.26 -10.04 -4.09
N ILE A 150 14.96 -9.23 -3.28
CA ILE A 150 16.37 -8.89 -3.46
C ILE A 150 17.13 -9.08 -2.15
N PRO A 151 18.47 -9.28 -2.21
CA PRO A 151 19.29 -9.25 -1.01
C PRO A 151 19.17 -7.90 -0.30
N MET A 152 18.77 -7.92 0.95
CA MET A 152 18.70 -6.74 1.82
C MET A 152 19.41 -7.04 3.13
N TRP A 153 20.08 -6.03 3.69
CA TRP A 153 20.71 -6.16 4.98
C TRP A 153 19.67 -6.24 6.09
N ASP A 154 19.65 -7.35 6.81
CA ASP A 154 18.86 -7.51 8.03
C ASP A 154 19.73 -7.14 9.25
N GLY A 155 19.57 -5.92 9.72
CA GLY A 155 20.35 -5.41 10.87
C GLY A 155 20.06 -6.14 12.19
N GLN A 156 18.99 -6.95 12.28
CA GLN A 156 18.71 -7.75 13.47
C GLN A 156 19.46 -9.07 13.46
N LYS A 157 19.57 -9.70 12.28
CA LYS A 157 20.27 -10.96 12.10
C LYS A 157 21.73 -10.75 11.69
N GLN A 158 22.15 -9.50 11.46
CA GLN A 158 23.46 -9.14 10.95
C GLN A 158 23.88 -9.96 9.70
N MET A 159 22.91 -10.19 8.81
CA MET A 159 23.12 -10.93 7.58
C MET A 159 22.23 -10.41 6.45
N PHE A 160 22.60 -10.69 5.21
CA PHE A 160 21.74 -10.43 4.07
C PHE A 160 20.62 -11.48 3.98
N SER A 161 19.41 -11.04 3.82
CA SER A 161 18.26 -11.90 3.49
C SER A 161 17.55 -11.37 2.25
N ASN A 162 17.03 -12.26 1.41
CA ASN A 162 16.18 -11.84 0.30
C ASN A 162 14.82 -11.41 0.86
N ALA A 163 14.40 -10.18 0.56
CA ALA A 163 13.13 -9.61 1.02
C ALA A 163 12.49 -8.71 -0.05
N LEU A 164 11.23 -8.34 0.17
CA LEU A 164 10.52 -7.46 -0.75
C LEU A 164 11.14 -6.05 -0.76
N PRO A 165 11.52 -5.54 -1.95
CA PRO A 165 12.05 -4.19 -2.07
C PRO A 165 10.92 -3.15 -2.00
N GLN A 166 11.25 -1.98 -1.44
CA GLN A 166 10.39 -0.81 -1.52
C GLN A 166 10.58 -0.13 -2.87
N GLY A 167 9.58 -0.25 -3.76
CA GLY A 167 9.63 0.29 -5.13
C GLY A 167 9.32 -0.73 -6.22
N SER A 168 9.18 -2.00 -5.88
CA SER A 168 8.72 -3.04 -6.80
C SER A 168 7.21 -2.97 -7.03
N PRO A 169 6.72 -3.13 -8.26
CA PRO A 169 5.27 -3.19 -8.55
C PRO A 169 4.59 -4.45 -7.97
N ALA A 170 5.35 -5.51 -7.66
CA ALA A 170 4.79 -6.73 -7.07
C ALA A 170 4.75 -6.69 -5.53
N SER A 171 5.60 -5.88 -4.88
CA SER A 171 5.68 -5.81 -3.42
C SER A 171 4.33 -5.47 -2.73
N PRO A 172 3.49 -4.56 -3.25
CA PRO A 172 2.19 -4.25 -2.66
C PRO A 172 1.28 -5.46 -2.53
N LEU A 173 1.02 -6.18 -3.61
CA LEU A 173 0.16 -7.37 -3.60
C LEU A 173 0.75 -8.49 -2.73
N LEU A 174 2.02 -8.81 -2.92
CA LEU A 174 2.69 -9.88 -2.18
C LEU A 174 2.72 -9.59 -0.67
N SER A 175 2.87 -8.33 -0.27
CA SER A 175 2.78 -7.95 1.14
C SER A 175 1.40 -8.21 1.74
N ASN A 176 0.32 -7.93 1.01
CA ASN A 176 -1.03 -8.24 1.44
C ASN A 176 -1.25 -9.75 1.60
N ILE A 177 -0.79 -10.55 0.63
CA ILE A 177 -0.90 -12.01 0.68
C ILE A 177 -0.16 -12.57 1.91
N VAL A 178 1.06 -12.10 2.19
CA VAL A 178 1.83 -12.51 3.38
C VAL A 178 1.14 -12.13 4.68
N CYS A 179 0.45 -10.99 4.71
CA CYS A 179 -0.27 -10.51 5.88
C CYS A 179 -1.62 -11.20 6.15
N THR A 180 -2.09 -12.10 5.27
CA THR A 180 -3.41 -12.74 5.43
C THR A 180 -3.63 -13.35 6.82
N SER A 181 -2.66 -14.10 7.33
CA SER A 181 -2.78 -14.70 8.68
C SER A 181 -2.73 -13.66 9.80
N LEU A 182 -1.94 -12.59 9.64
CA LEU A 182 -1.92 -11.46 10.58
C LEU A 182 -3.30 -10.79 10.63
N ASP A 183 -3.87 -10.49 9.46
CA ASP A 183 -5.18 -9.82 9.35
C ASP A 183 -6.31 -10.67 9.92
N GLN A 184 -6.31 -11.98 9.68
CA GLN A 184 -7.29 -12.91 10.25
C GLN A 184 -7.23 -12.91 11.79
N ARG A 185 -6.04 -13.01 12.37
CA ARG A 185 -5.82 -13.04 13.82
C ARG A 185 -6.17 -11.70 14.47
N LEU A 186 -5.78 -10.57 13.87
CA LEU A 186 -6.10 -9.23 14.38
C LEU A 186 -7.59 -8.92 14.23
N SER A 187 -8.25 -9.37 13.17
CA SER A 187 -9.70 -9.25 13.02
C SER A 187 -10.45 -10.06 14.08
N ALA A 188 -9.98 -11.26 14.41
CA ALA A 188 -10.55 -12.07 15.50
C ALA A 188 -10.34 -11.41 16.86
N LEU A 189 -9.15 -10.86 17.12
CA LEU A 189 -8.88 -10.07 18.32
C LEU A 189 -9.82 -8.87 18.41
N ALA A 190 -9.93 -8.10 17.35
CA ALA A 190 -10.77 -6.91 17.25
C ALA A 190 -12.24 -7.26 17.56
N LYS A 191 -12.76 -8.33 16.95
CA LYS A 191 -14.13 -8.82 17.21
C LYS A 191 -14.34 -9.16 18.68
N ARG A 192 -13.40 -9.87 19.31
CA ARG A 192 -13.49 -10.28 20.72
C ARG A 192 -13.54 -9.10 21.69
N TYR A 193 -12.83 -8.02 21.36
CA TYR A 193 -12.80 -6.81 22.18
C TYR A 193 -13.80 -5.73 21.73
N GLY A 194 -14.67 -6.00 20.76
CA GLY A 194 -15.65 -5.04 20.25
C GLY A 194 -15.01 -3.80 19.65
N VAL A 195 -13.86 -3.94 18.97
CA VAL A 195 -13.15 -2.85 18.29
C VAL A 195 -13.18 -3.05 16.77
N THR A 196 -13.11 -1.96 16.01
CA THR A 196 -12.95 -1.99 14.56
C THR A 196 -11.47 -2.05 14.22
N TYR A 197 -11.07 -2.94 13.32
CA TYR A 197 -9.71 -3.10 12.80
C TYR A 197 -9.66 -2.84 11.31
N SER A 198 -8.63 -2.12 10.87
CA SER A 198 -8.25 -2.02 9.45
C SER A 198 -6.74 -1.93 9.28
N ARG A 199 -6.27 -2.25 8.05
CA ARG A 199 -4.86 -2.12 7.67
C ARG A 199 -4.71 -1.42 6.33
N TYR A 200 -3.80 -0.45 6.29
CA TYR A 200 -3.35 0.21 5.06
C TYR A 200 -1.83 0.04 4.94
N ALA A 201 -1.39 -0.96 4.17
CA ALA A 201 0.02 -1.37 4.09
C ALA A 201 0.60 -1.76 5.46
N ASP A 202 1.55 -0.96 5.97
CA ASP A 202 2.18 -1.06 7.30
C ASP A 202 1.39 -0.37 8.42
N ASP A 203 0.43 0.50 8.07
CA ASP A 203 -0.41 1.20 9.04
C ASP A 203 -1.61 0.34 9.46
N MET A 204 -1.69 -0.03 10.72
CA MET A 204 -2.83 -0.69 11.36
C MET A 204 -3.61 0.31 12.19
N THR A 205 -4.93 0.28 12.11
CA THR A 205 -5.80 1.16 12.89
C THR A 205 -6.83 0.32 13.65
N PHE A 206 -6.98 0.62 14.94
CA PHE A 206 -8.04 0.08 15.80
C PHE A 206 -8.86 1.22 16.36
N SER A 207 -10.18 1.06 16.45
CA SER A 207 -11.04 2.10 17.01
C SER A 207 -12.24 1.53 17.75
N SER A 208 -12.73 2.27 18.77
CA SER A 208 -13.88 1.89 19.57
C SER A 208 -14.48 3.08 20.33
N ASN A 209 -15.66 2.86 20.92
CA ASN A 209 -16.29 3.82 21.81
C ASN A 209 -15.94 3.60 23.30
N HIS A 210 -15.27 2.51 23.64
CA HIS A 210 -14.81 2.17 24.99
C HIS A 210 -13.29 2.03 25.03
N SER A 211 -12.69 2.18 26.22
CA SER A 211 -11.25 2.16 26.39
C SER A 211 -10.74 0.75 26.66
N VAL A 212 -9.94 0.19 25.70
CA VAL A 212 -9.24 -1.11 25.85
C VAL A 212 -7.75 -1.00 25.54
N TYR A 213 -7.25 0.20 25.30
CA TYR A 213 -5.93 0.46 24.69
C TYR A 213 -4.82 0.77 25.72
N SER A 214 -5.00 0.37 27.00
CA SER A 214 -3.90 0.47 27.95
C SER A 214 -2.72 -0.40 27.51
N ARG A 215 -1.50 0.14 27.61
CA ARG A 215 -0.27 -0.58 27.26
C ARG A 215 -0.10 -1.87 28.08
N ASP A 216 -0.50 -1.84 29.34
CA ASP A 216 -0.43 -3.00 30.26
C ASP A 216 -1.67 -3.89 30.17
N GLY A 217 -2.67 -3.49 29.37
CA GLY A 217 -3.93 -4.20 29.20
C GLY A 217 -3.80 -5.46 28.33
N LEU A 218 -4.74 -6.39 28.52
CA LEU A 218 -4.75 -7.66 27.79
C LEU A 218 -4.84 -7.47 26.28
N PHE A 219 -5.67 -6.52 25.82
CA PHE A 219 -5.80 -6.24 24.38
C PHE A 219 -4.44 -5.92 23.74
N PHE A 220 -3.65 -5.02 24.37
CA PHE A 220 -2.39 -4.58 23.81
C PHE A 220 -1.34 -5.69 23.84
N LYS A 221 -1.28 -6.47 24.94
CA LYS A 221 -0.39 -7.64 25.04
C LYS A 221 -0.67 -8.69 23.98
N GLU A 222 -1.94 -9.06 23.79
CA GLU A 222 -2.33 -10.03 22.77
C GLU A 222 -2.06 -9.50 21.34
N LEU A 223 -2.30 -8.20 21.10
CA LEU A 223 -1.97 -7.57 19.84
C LEU A 223 -0.47 -7.65 19.52
N GLU A 224 0.39 -7.32 20.51
CA GLU A 224 1.85 -7.43 20.35
C GLU A 224 2.28 -8.87 20.08
N ASP A 225 1.70 -9.85 20.79
CA ASP A 225 1.99 -11.27 20.59
C ASP A 225 1.58 -11.75 19.19
N ILE A 226 0.42 -11.30 18.68
CA ILE A 226 -0.02 -11.61 17.32
C ILE A 226 0.94 -11.01 16.29
N VAL A 227 1.33 -9.75 16.44
CA VAL A 227 2.26 -9.08 15.52
C VAL A 227 3.62 -9.76 15.55
N ARG A 228 4.17 -10.02 16.74
CA ARG A 228 5.47 -10.66 16.95
C ARG A 228 5.50 -12.08 16.38
N SER A 229 4.51 -12.91 16.72
CA SER A 229 4.42 -14.30 16.21
C SER A 229 4.10 -14.38 14.71
N SER A 230 3.57 -13.31 14.12
CA SER A 230 3.44 -13.15 12.66
C SER A 230 4.71 -12.63 11.98
N GLY A 231 5.82 -12.48 12.72
CA GLY A 231 7.14 -12.09 12.22
C GLY A 231 7.25 -10.60 11.89
N PHE A 232 6.47 -9.75 12.55
CA PHE A 232 6.56 -8.29 12.45
C PHE A 232 6.93 -7.65 13.80
N LYS A 233 7.28 -6.37 13.76
CA LYS A 233 7.55 -5.55 14.94
C LYS A 233 6.74 -4.26 14.88
N ILE A 234 6.23 -3.86 16.03
CA ILE A 234 5.55 -2.56 16.18
C ILE A 234 6.61 -1.45 16.23
N ASN A 235 6.32 -0.36 15.55
CA ASN A 235 7.08 0.88 15.64
C ASN A 235 6.54 1.73 16.78
N GLU A 236 7.11 1.56 17.97
CA GLU A 236 6.66 2.23 19.19
C GLU A 236 6.62 3.76 19.06
N LYS A 237 7.61 4.35 18.34
CA LYS A 237 7.70 5.80 18.15
C LYS A 237 6.54 6.37 17.32
N LYS A 238 5.89 5.55 16.51
CA LYS A 238 4.75 5.94 15.67
C LYS A 238 3.41 5.45 16.21
N THR A 239 3.41 4.59 17.23
CA THR A 239 2.19 4.11 17.86
C THR A 239 1.55 5.23 18.68
N ARG A 240 0.29 5.56 18.37
CA ARG A 240 -0.41 6.66 19.02
C ARG A 240 -1.89 6.33 19.27
N LEU A 241 -2.35 6.60 20.49
CA LEU A 241 -3.76 6.57 20.86
C LEU A 241 -4.31 8.01 20.81
N GLN A 242 -5.38 8.19 20.05
CA GLN A 242 -6.08 9.47 19.89
C GLN A 242 -7.48 9.33 20.50
N LYS A 243 -7.87 10.29 21.33
CA LYS A 243 -9.17 10.29 22.04
C LYS A 243 -10.10 11.34 21.42
N LYS A 244 -11.42 11.15 21.55
CA LYS A 244 -12.44 12.16 21.23
C LYS A 244 -12.14 13.44 22.01
N GLY A 245 -12.28 14.59 21.36
CA GLY A 245 -11.86 15.90 21.90
C GLY A 245 -10.48 16.34 21.39
N SER A 246 -9.66 15.43 20.90
CA SER A 246 -8.45 15.74 20.13
C SER A 246 -8.65 15.41 18.65
N ARG A 247 -7.73 15.90 17.80
CA ARG A 247 -7.77 15.55 16.37
C ARG A 247 -7.44 14.09 16.19
N GLN A 248 -8.41 13.31 15.74
CA GLN A 248 -8.23 11.90 15.33
C GLN A 248 -7.90 11.82 13.84
N GLU A 249 -6.94 11.00 13.50
CA GLU A 249 -6.39 10.87 12.15
C GLU A 249 -6.16 9.41 11.77
N VAL A 250 -6.58 9.03 10.57
CA VAL A 250 -6.34 7.70 9.97
C VAL A 250 -5.85 7.89 8.55
N THR A 251 -4.71 7.30 8.19
CA THR A 251 -4.08 7.36 6.84
C THR A 251 -4.03 8.78 6.26
N GLY A 252 -3.70 9.78 7.09
CA GLY A 252 -3.58 11.18 6.67
C GLY A 252 -4.91 11.90 6.44
N LEU A 253 -6.03 11.36 6.93
CA LEU A 253 -7.34 11.99 6.92
C LEU A 253 -7.86 12.17 8.34
N ILE A 254 -8.60 13.27 8.57
CA ILE A 254 -9.23 13.51 9.84
C ILE A 254 -10.49 12.66 9.93
N VAL A 255 -10.63 11.91 11.02
CA VAL A 255 -11.82 11.12 11.35
C VAL A 255 -12.53 11.75 12.54
N GLY A 256 -13.75 12.21 12.31
CA GLY A 256 -14.67 12.71 13.32
C GLY A 256 -16.02 12.03 13.07
N GLU A 257 -17.11 12.79 13.07
CA GLU A 257 -18.42 12.27 12.61
C GLU A 257 -18.39 11.87 11.13
N LYS A 258 -17.57 12.58 10.34
CA LYS A 258 -17.32 12.30 8.91
C LYS A 258 -15.84 12.44 8.62
N VAL A 259 -15.39 11.70 7.59
CA VAL A 259 -14.00 11.84 7.09
C VAL A 259 -13.79 13.20 6.44
N ASN A 260 -12.65 13.82 6.72
CA ASN A 260 -12.30 15.12 6.18
C ASN A 260 -10.80 15.22 5.82
N THR A 261 -10.49 16.17 4.94
CA THR A 261 -9.10 16.58 4.68
C THR A 261 -8.62 17.55 5.76
N TYR A 262 -7.31 17.71 5.93
CA TYR A 262 -6.76 18.77 6.76
C TYR A 262 -7.27 20.15 6.34
N ARG A 263 -7.54 21.01 7.33
CA ARG A 263 -7.97 22.40 7.08
C ARG A 263 -7.01 23.16 6.16
N GLN A 264 -5.70 22.96 6.34
CA GLN A 264 -4.69 23.59 5.49
C GLN A 264 -4.77 23.14 4.03
N PHE A 265 -5.02 21.83 3.78
CA PHE A 265 -5.23 21.33 2.42
C PHE A 265 -6.40 22.03 1.74
N THR A 266 -7.54 22.13 2.43
CA THR A 266 -8.74 22.79 1.90
C THR A 266 -8.49 24.28 1.65
N LYS A 267 -7.76 24.97 2.57
CA LYS A 267 -7.40 26.38 2.43
C LYS A 267 -6.51 26.61 1.22
N ASN A 268 -5.46 25.79 1.07
CA ASN A 268 -4.53 25.91 -0.06
C ASN A 268 -5.20 25.59 -1.40
N LEU A 269 -6.08 24.58 -1.44
CA LEU A 269 -6.83 24.27 -2.65
C LEU A 269 -7.79 25.39 -3.04
N ARG A 270 -8.49 26.01 -2.06
CA ARG A 270 -9.37 27.16 -2.31
C ARG A 270 -8.60 28.35 -2.89
N ALA A 271 -7.43 28.65 -2.33
CA ALA A 271 -6.56 29.71 -2.83
C ALA A 271 -6.07 29.43 -4.26
N ALA A 272 -5.67 28.19 -4.57
CA ALA A 272 -5.24 27.82 -5.91
C ALA A 272 -6.36 27.91 -6.95
N VAL A 273 -7.59 27.46 -6.59
CA VAL A 273 -8.77 27.58 -7.46
C VAL A 273 -9.13 29.06 -7.71
N PHE A 274 -9.10 29.90 -6.68
CA PHE A 274 -9.36 31.32 -6.80
C PHE A 274 -8.32 32.02 -7.69
N HIS A 275 -7.04 31.71 -7.49
CA HIS A 275 -5.97 32.27 -8.34
C HIS A 275 -6.16 31.90 -9.80
N ALA A 276 -6.47 30.62 -10.08
CA ALA A 276 -6.72 30.15 -11.44
C ALA A 276 -7.98 30.80 -12.07
N GLU A 277 -9.03 31.04 -11.28
CA GLU A 277 -10.25 31.75 -11.70
C GLU A 277 -9.96 33.20 -12.14
N THR A 278 -9.07 33.89 -11.39
CA THR A 278 -8.79 35.32 -11.60
C THR A 278 -7.74 35.54 -12.68
N ASN A 279 -6.69 34.75 -12.72
CA ASN A 279 -5.49 34.99 -13.53
C ASN A 279 -5.28 33.97 -14.66
N GLY A 280 -6.15 32.96 -14.76
CA GLY A 280 -5.87 31.81 -15.60
C GLY A 280 -4.82 30.86 -14.97
N CYS A 281 -4.45 29.82 -15.66
CA CYS A 281 -3.37 28.91 -15.25
C CYS A 281 -2.77 28.14 -16.44
N THR A 282 -1.56 27.67 -16.27
CA THR A 282 -0.92 26.76 -17.22
C THR A 282 -1.58 25.38 -17.22
N PRO A 283 -1.45 24.56 -18.29
CA PRO A 283 -1.97 23.18 -18.31
C PRO A 283 -1.43 22.32 -17.15
N HIS A 284 -0.19 22.54 -16.74
CA HIS A 284 0.43 21.84 -15.61
C HIS A 284 -0.24 22.20 -14.28
N GLU A 285 -0.46 23.48 -14.01
CA GLU A 285 -1.16 23.96 -12.81
C GLU A 285 -2.60 23.48 -12.78
N PHE A 286 -3.31 23.55 -13.92
CA PHE A 286 -4.66 23.02 -14.07
C PHE A 286 -4.73 21.55 -13.63
N ASN A 287 -3.83 20.71 -14.14
CA ASN A 287 -3.78 19.29 -13.78
C ASN A 287 -3.50 19.06 -12.29
N ILE A 288 -2.61 19.86 -11.69
CA ILE A 288 -2.34 19.79 -10.25
C ILE A 288 -3.60 20.16 -9.43
N ILE A 289 -4.29 21.23 -9.79
CA ILE A 289 -5.50 21.67 -9.10
C ILE A 289 -6.60 20.61 -9.24
N MET A 290 -6.83 20.10 -10.45
CA MET A 290 -7.83 19.06 -10.71
C MET A 290 -7.52 17.75 -10.00
N GLY A 291 -6.25 17.36 -9.88
CA GLY A 291 -5.83 16.22 -9.07
C GLY A 291 -6.19 16.42 -7.58
N ARG A 292 -5.97 17.62 -7.03
CA ARG A 292 -6.36 17.96 -5.65
C ARG A 292 -7.89 18.02 -5.46
N VAL A 293 -8.64 18.50 -6.44
CA VAL A 293 -10.12 18.49 -6.44
C VAL A 293 -10.62 17.03 -6.46
N SER A 294 -10.03 16.19 -7.29
CA SER A 294 -10.36 14.75 -7.36
C SER A 294 -10.05 14.03 -6.04
N TYR A 295 -8.91 14.34 -5.39
CA TYR A 295 -8.60 13.83 -4.06
C TYR A 295 -9.65 14.27 -3.03
N MET A 296 -10.06 15.54 -3.05
CA MET A 296 -11.14 16.04 -2.17
C MET A 296 -12.47 15.32 -2.44
N ALA A 297 -12.80 15.05 -3.72
CA ALA A 297 -13.99 14.30 -4.11
C ALA A 297 -13.97 12.84 -3.59
N MET A 298 -12.81 12.18 -3.64
CA MET A 298 -12.64 10.84 -3.07
C MET A 298 -12.93 10.83 -1.54
N VAL A 299 -12.52 11.88 -0.83
CA VAL A 299 -12.69 12.00 0.63
C VAL A 299 -14.10 12.39 1.02
N LYS A 300 -14.65 13.47 0.41
CA LYS A 300 -15.93 14.09 0.79
C LYS A 300 -17.14 13.60 0.00
N GLY A 301 -16.92 12.89 -1.10
CA GLY A 301 -17.94 12.54 -2.10
C GLY A 301 -17.94 13.52 -3.27
N THR A 302 -18.27 13.01 -4.45
CA THR A 302 -18.35 13.78 -5.70
C THR A 302 -19.41 14.88 -5.64
N ASP A 303 -20.48 14.66 -4.87
CA ASP A 303 -21.62 15.55 -4.71
C ASP A 303 -21.45 16.62 -3.62
N ALA A 304 -20.34 16.58 -2.86
CA ALA A 304 -20.08 17.58 -1.83
C ALA A 304 -20.10 19.00 -2.43
N PRO A 305 -20.81 19.97 -1.79
CA PRO A 305 -20.98 21.33 -2.36
C PRO A 305 -19.66 22.01 -2.71
N VAL A 306 -18.62 21.82 -1.90
CA VAL A 306 -17.29 22.37 -2.15
C VAL A 306 -16.64 21.76 -3.40
N VAL A 307 -16.84 20.47 -3.66
CA VAL A 307 -16.29 19.78 -4.83
C VAL A 307 -17.01 20.25 -6.10
N LYS A 308 -18.35 20.30 -6.06
CA LYS A 308 -19.15 20.83 -7.18
C LYS A 308 -18.75 22.27 -7.53
N ARG A 309 -18.60 23.13 -6.51
CA ARG A 309 -18.16 24.52 -6.69
C ARG A 309 -16.78 24.60 -7.35
N PHE A 310 -15.79 23.84 -6.87
CA PHE A 310 -14.45 23.90 -7.45
C PHE A 310 -14.42 23.38 -8.90
N ARG A 311 -15.16 22.30 -9.19
CA ARG A 311 -15.29 21.81 -10.56
C ARG A 311 -15.95 22.83 -11.50
N ALA A 312 -17.03 23.50 -11.04
CA ALA A 312 -17.72 24.50 -11.80
C ALA A 312 -16.85 25.74 -12.10
N ILE A 313 -16.00 26.14 -11.15
CA ILE A 313 -15.01 27.21 -11.37
C ILE A 313 -13.97 26.74 -12.39
N MET A 314 -13.32 25.61 -12.15
CA MET A 314 -12.25 25.10 -13.00
C MET A 314 -12.69 24.81 -14.43
N SER A 315 -13.95 24.44 -14.68
CA SER A 315 -14.48 24.25 -16.04
C SER A 315 -14.55 25.56 -16.88
N LYS A 316 -14.43 26.73 -16.24
CA LYS A 316 -14.46 28.04 -16.90
C LYS A 316 -13.10 28.72 -16.93
N VAL A 317 -12.09 28.12 -16.30
CA VAL A 317 -10.74 28.69 -16.23
C VAL A 317 -10.10 28.71 -17.60
N TYR A 318 -9.55 29.87 -17.98
CA TYR A 318 -8.73 30.00 -19.17
C TYR A 318 -7.39 29.28 -18.98
N ILE A 319 -7.04 28.42 -19.94
CA ILE A 319 -5.77 27.70 -19.95
C ILE A 319 -4.88 28.36 -21.00
N GLU A 320 -3.79 28.97 -20.53
CA GLU A 320 -2.78 29.53 -21.42
C GLU A 320 -2.05 28.39 -22.16
N ASN A 321 -2.25 28.30 -23.47
CA ASN A 321 -1.42 27.47 -24.33
C ASN A 321 -0.11 28.22 -24.61
N LYS A 322 0.95 27.91 -23.86
CA LYS A 322 2.33 28.32 -24.16
C LYS A 322 3.02 27.27 -25.01
#